data_53dc245c4f6d37b93743e630bf0fc6b6
#
_entry.id   53dc245c4f6d37b93743e630bf0fc6b6
#
_cell.length_a   1.000
_cell.length_b   1.000
_cell.length_c   1.000
_cell.angle_alpha   90.00
_cell.angle_beta   90.00
_cell.angle_gamma   90.00
#
_symmetry.space_group_name_H-M   'P 1'
#
loop_
_entity.id
_entity.type
_entity.pdbx_description
1 polymer ?
#
loop_
_entity_poly.entity_id
_entity_poly.type
_entity_poly.pdbx_seq_one_letter_code
_entity_poly.pdbx_strand_id
1 'polypeptide(L)'
;TPLIRLNRMADPEGAQVLVKFEGLNVGGSIKTRTALNMIEDAERKGIIDKEKTIIVEPTSGNQGIGLALIGAVRGYKTKIIMPDSVSEERRKLVNHYGAEVILIHDAGDIGACIDECLQTALRMAAEDKNVFVPQQFENKANPLVHKNHTALEIIEQAGCQIDGFCSGIGTGGTITGIGEVLKEKYPDITIWAVEPENAAILSGGSIGTHLQMGIGDGVIPPILNRQIYEDI
;
A
#
# COMPACT_ATOMS: atom_id res chain seq x y z
N THR A 1 -2.74 -15.32 -1.88
CA THR A 1 -2.62 -15.47 -0.42
C THR A 1 -3.86 -16.11 0.16
N PRO A 2 -3.76 -16.81 1.33
CA PRO A 2 -4.89 -17.53 1.90
C PRO A 2 -5.90 -16.59 2.58
N LEU A 3 -7.16 -17.03 2.59
CA LEU A 3 -8.21 -16.51 3.45
C LEU A 3 -8.35 -17.47 4.64
N ILE A 4 -8.14 -16.98 5.85
CA ILE A 4 -8.03 -17.78 7.08
C ILE A 4 -9.22 -17.49 7.97
N ARG A 5 -9.92 -18.58 8.42
CA ARG A 5 -10.98 -18.44 9.40
C ARG A 5 -10.41 -18.29 10.81
N LEU A 6 -10.91 -17.31 11.55
CA LEU A 6 -10.61 -17.14 12.97
C LEU A 6 -11.49 -18.06 13.81
N ASN A 7 -10.84 -18.96 14.59
CA ASN A 7 -11.57 -19.97 15.37
C ASN A 7 -11.59 -19.70 16.87
N ARG A 8 -10.67 -18.86 17.38
CA ARG A 8 -10.50 -18.63 18.83
C ARG A 8 -10.82 -17.22 19.27
N MET A 9 -10.73 -16.25 18.36
CA MET A 9 -10.95 -14.83 18.65
C MET A 9 -12.36 -14.37 18.27
N ALA A 10 -13.03 -15.12 17.39
CA ALA A 10 -14.41 -14.84 17.02
C ALA A 10 -15.36 -15.49 18.03
N ASP A 11 -16.50 -14.82 18.31
CA ASP A 11 -17.58 -15.38 19.10
C ASP A 11 -18.13 -16.61 18.38
N PRO A 12 -18.23 -17.79 19.04
CA PRO A 12 -18.78 -19.01 18.44
C PRO A 12 -20.22 -18.88 17.94
N GLU A 13 -21.01 -18.02 18.59
CA GLU A 13 -22.41 -17.74 18.21
C GLU A 13 -22.55 -16.50 17.31
N GLY A 14 -21.44 -15.84 17.02
CA GLY A 14 -21.38 -14.63 16.20
C GLY A 14 -21.10 -14.90 14.72
N ALA A 15 -20.67 -13.88 14.03
CA ALA A 15 -20.30 -13.95 12.62
C ALA A 15 -19.05 -14.81 12.38
N GLN A 16 -19.01 -15.49 11.25
CA GLN A 16 -17.78 -16.10 10.76
C GLN A 16 -16.79 -15.01 10.32
N VAL A 17 -15.66 -14.91 11.00
CA VAL A 17 -14.62 -13.93 10.68
C VAL A 17 -13.52 -14.58 9.85
N LEU A 18 -13.27 -14.01 8.67
CA LEU A 18 -12.24 -14.43 7.72
C LEU A 18 -11.18 -13.34 7.57
N VAL A 19 -9.92 -13.72 7.56
CA VAL A 19 -8.77 -12.80 7.41
C VAL A 19 -8.01 -13.12 6.13
N LYS A 20 -7.93 -12.19 5.20
CA LYS A 20 -7.05 -12.27 4.02
C LYS A 20 -5.62 -12.00 4.46
N PHE A 21 -4.82 -13.05 4.62
CA PHE A 21 -3.49 -12.97 5.21
C PHE A 21 -2.41 -12.58 4.19
N GLU A 22 -2.27 -11.29 3.96
CA GLU A 22 -1.36 -10.70 2.97
C GLU A 22 0.12 -10.72 3.40
N GLY A 23 0.43 -11.06 4.64
CA GLY A 23 1.80 -11.29 5.13
C GLY A 23 2.54 -12.43 4.43
N LEU A 24 1.82 -13.32 3.73
CA LEU A 24 2.43 -14.42 2.95
C LEU A 24 2.78 -14.04 1.50
N ASN A 25 2.61 -12.80 1.09
CA ASN A 25 3.26 -12.33 -0.14
C ASN A 25 4.78 -12.43 -0.02
N VAL A 26 5.48 -12.64 -1.13
CA VAL A 26 6.95 -12.80 -1.17
C VAL A 26 7.68 -11.62 -0.51
N GLY A 27 7.19 -10.40 -0.69
CA GLY A 27 7.71 -9.20 -0.01
C GLY A 27 7.15 -8.98 1.40
N GLY A 28 6.46 -9.96 2.00
CA GLY A 28 5.97 -9.92 3.37
C GLY A 28 4.75 -9.04 3.63
N SER A 29 4.13 -8.48 2.59
CA SER A 29 2.96 -7.61 2.74
C SER A 29 2.14 -7.48 1.46
N ILE A 30 0.95 -6.89 1.59
CA ILE A 30 0.06 -6.54 0.46
C ILE A 30 0.73 -5.61 -0.57
N LYS A 31 1.77 -4.88 -0.18
CA LYS A 31 2.49 -3.96 -1.07
C LYS A 31 3.26 -4.64 -2.19
N THR A 32 3.53 -5.94 -2.09
CA THR A 32 4.02 -6.73 -3.23
C THR A 32 3.07 -6.67 -4.42
N ARG A 33 1.75 -6.73 -4.16
CA ARG A 33 0.72 -6.64 -5.20
C ARG A 33 0.70 -5.27 -5.85
N THR A 34 0.70 -4.22 -5.03
CA THR A 34 0.67 -2.83 -5.53
C THR A 34 1.93 -2.48 -6.32
N ALA A 35 3.10 -2.86 -5.81
CA ALA A 35 4.37 -2.65 -6.49
C ALA A 35 4.38 -3.34 -7.87
N LEU A 36 4.02 -4.61 -7.93
CA LEU A 36 3.96 -5.37 -9.18
C LEU A 36 3.02 -4.69 -10.18
N ASN A 37 1.79 -4.39 -9.78
CA ASN A 37 0.80 -3.85 -10.70
C ASN A 37 1.15 -2.44 -11.20
N MET A 38 1.75 -1.59 -10.36
CA MET A 38 2.19 -0.26 -10.79
C MET A 38 3.31 -0.35 -11.83
N ILE A 39 4.24 -1.29 -11.68
CA ILE A 39 5.31 -1.51 -12.64
C ILE A 39 4.75 -2.11 -13.94
N GLU A 40 3.93 -3.15 -13.87
CA GLU A 40 3.31 -3.77 -15.04
C GLU A 40 2.39 -2.81 -15.82
N ASP A 41 1.68 -1.94 -15.12
CA ASP A 41 0.86 -0.91 -15.76
C ASP A 41 1.73 0.12 -16.52
N ALA A 42 2.84 0.54 -15.89
CA ALA A 42 3.78 1.46 -16.53
C ALA A 42 4.49 0.82 -17.74
N GLU A 43 4.87 -0.46 -17.65
CA GLU A 43 5.42 -1.24 -18.79
C GLU A 43 4.41 -1.33 -19.94
N ARG A 44 3.17 -1.73 -19.63
CA ARG A 44 2.09 -1.86 -20.63
C ARG A 44 1.77 -0.56 -21.33
N LYS A 45 1.90 0.57 -20.64
CA LYS A 45 1.71 1.92 -21.19
C LYS A 45 2.93 2.46 -21.93
N GLY A 46 4.06 1.74 -21.93
CA GLY A 46 5.31 2.20 -22.51
C GLY A 46 5.95 3.40 -21.79
N ILE A 47 5.59 3.61 -20.52
CA ILE A 47 6.13 4.70 -19.69
C ILE A 47 7.55 4.36 -19.23
N ILE A 48 7.82 3.09 -18.96
CA ILE A 48 9.11 2.59 -18.47
C ILE A 48 9.70 1.54 -19.39
N ASP A 49 11.05 1.50 -19.40
CA ASP A 49 11.88 0.58 -20.17
C ASP A 49 12.99 0.06 -19.25
N LYS A 50 13.08 -1.24 -19.04
CA LYS A 50 14.04 -1.86 -18.13
C LYS A 50 15.51 -1.52 -18.38
N GLU A 51 15.87 -1.20 -19.63
CA GLU A 51 17.26 -0.87 -20.02
C GLU A 51 17.65 0.56 -19.58
N LYS A 52 16.69 1.44 -19.33
CA LYS A 52 16.92 2.87 -19.10
C LYS A 52 16.31 3.37 -17.79
N THR A 53 15.15 2.82 -17.41
CA THR A 53 14.39 3.38 -16.31
C THR A 53 15.01 3.07 -14.94
N ILE A 54 15.03 4.07 -14.09
CA ILE A 54 15.34 3.97 -12.66
C ILE A 54 14.04 4.21 -11.91
N ILE A 55 13.58 3.22 -11.16
CA ILE A 55 12.41 3.36 -10.27
C ILE A 55 12.87 4.10 -9.03
N VAL A 56 12.19 5.18 -8.67
CA VAL A 56 12.45 5.96 -7.45
C VAL A 56 11.15 6.14 -6.69
N GLU A 57 11.11 5.79 -5.40
CA GLU A 57 9.90 5.97 -4.58
C GLU A 57 10.25 6.51 -3.20
N PRO A 58 9.59 7.59 -2.76
CA PRO A 58 9.71 8.09 -1.39
C PRO A 58 8.81 7.25 -0.48
N THR A 59 9.40 6.38 0.31
CA THR A 59 8.63 5.53 1.24
C THR A 59 9.53 4.91 2.31
N SER A 60 9.09 4.97 3.55
CA SER A 60 9.74 4.29 4.68
C SER A 60 9.19 2.90 4.96
N GLY A 61 8.19 2.46 4.18
CA GLY A 61 7.40 1.28 4.50
C GLY A 61 7.51 0.13 3.51
N ASN A 62 6.50 -0.72 3.59
CA ASN A 62 6.40 -1.97 2.82
C ASN A 62 6.36 -1.75 1.28
N GLN A 63 5.97 -0.57 0.81
CA GLN A 63 6.00 -0.26 -0.62
C GLN A 63 7.42 -0.24 -1.17
N GLY A 64 8.39 0.30 -0.41
CA GLY A 64 9.80 0.27 -0.78
C GLY A 64 10.34 -1.14 -0.91
N ILE A 65 9.98 -2.02 0.03
CA ILE A 65 10.34 -3.45 -0.01
C ILE A 65 9.72 -4.11 -1.25
N GLY A 66 8.43 -3.83 -1.53
CA GLY A 66 7.74 -4.35 -2.72
C GLY A 66 8.40 -3.90 -4.02
N LEU A 67 8.73 -2.62 -4.14
CA LEU A 67 9.40 -2.09 -5.34
C LEU A 67 10.83 -2.60 -5.50
N ALA A 68 11.58 -2.73 -4.40
CA ALA A 68 12.92 -3.33 -4.44
C ALA A 68 12.88 -4.79 -4.94
N LEU A 69 11.94 -5.60 -4.40
CA LEU A 69 11.71 -6.97 -4.85
C LEU A 69 11.34 -7.03 -6.33
N ILE A 70 10.34 -6.24 -6.77
CA ILE A 70 9.87 -6.26 -8.16
C ILE A 70 10.94 -5.72 -9.10
N GLY A 71 11.66 -4.68 -8.70
CA GLY A 71 12.81 -4.15 -9.42
C GLY A 71 13.88 -5.23 -9.67
N ALA A 72 14.24 -5.98 -8.62
CA ALA A 72 15.19 -7.09 -8.73
C ALA A 72 14.70 -8.19 -9.70
N VAL A 73 13.43 -8.59 -9.59
CA VAL A 73 12.83 -9.65 -10.44
C VAL A 73 12.72 -9.21 -11.91
N ARG A 74 12.38 -7.94 -12.15
CA ARG A 74 12.17 -7.38 -13.50
C ARG A 74 13.44 -6.81 -14.14
N GLY A 75 14.52 -6.64 -13.37
CA GLY A 75 15.80 -6.09 -13.83
C GLY A 75 15.85 -4.57 -13.86
N TYR A 76 15.03 -3.87 -13.09
CA TYR A 76 15.09 -2.41 -12.95
C TYR A 76 16.08 -1.99 -11.87
N LYS A 77 16.80 -0.90 -12.12
CA LYS A 77 17.46 -0.16 -11.04
C LYS A 77 16.40 0.49 -10.17
N THR A 78 16.53 0.31 -8.87
CA THR A 78 15.53 0.84 -7.91
C THR A 78 16.25 1.64 -6.81
N LYS A 79 15.70 2.82 -6.50
CA LYS A 79 16.15 3.68 -5.40
C LYS A 79 14.97 3.98 -4.49
N ILE A 80 15.15 3.79 -3.21
CA ILE A 80 14.13 4.09 -2.20
C ILE A 80 14.64 5.23 -1.34
N ILE A 81 13.85 6.30 -1.27
CA ILE A 81 14.15 7.49 -0.47
C ILE A 81 13.39 7.40 0.83
N MET A 82 14.07 7.52 1.96
CA MET A 82 13.45 7.41 3.28
C MET A 82 14.17 8.24 4.34
N PRO A 83 13.48 8.63 5.43
CA PRO A 83 14.13 9.24 6.58
C PRO A 83 15.24 8.37 7.17
N ASP A 84 16.29 8.98 7.70
CA ASP A 84 17.38 8.28 8.38
C ASP A 84 16.95 7.72 9.77
N SER A 85 15.83 8.18 10.31
CA SER A 85 15.18 7.64 11.51
C SER A 85 14.46 6.30 11.31
N VAL A 86 14.31 5.82 10.08
CA VAL A 86 13.71 4.52 9.76
C VAL A 86 14.62 3.39 10.25
N SER A 87 14.01 2.31 10.77
CA SER A 87 14.73 1.17 11.34
C SER A 87 15.75 0.55 10.37
N GLU A 88 16.85 0.09 10.92
CA GLU A 88 17.94 -0.52 10.15
C GLU A 88 17.49 -1.79 9.40
N GLU A 89 16.54 -2.55 9.97
CA GLU A 89 16.01 -3.76 9.38
C GLU A 89 15.33 -3.48 8.04
N ARG A 90 14.58 -2.39 7.93
CA ARG A 90 13.93 -1.99 6.67
C ARG A 90 14.94 -1.60 5.62
N ARG A 91 15.97 -0.84 6.00
CA ARG A 91 17.08 -0.47 5.09
C ARG A 91 17.82 -1.70 4.59
N LYS A 92 18.14 -2.65 5.51
CA LYS A 92 18.79 -3.91 5.16
C LYS A 92 17.95 -4.74 4.19
N LEU A 93 16.63 -4.80 4.39
CA LEU A 93 15.74 -5.58 3.54
C LEU A 93 15.64 -4.99 2.13
N VAL A 94 15.53 -3.67 1.99
CA VAL A 94 15.55 -2.98 0.70
C VAL A 94 16.89 -3.21 -0.02
N ASN A 95 18.01 -3.04 0.68
CA ASN A 95 19.35 -3.29 0.13
C ASN A 95 19.55 -4.77 -0.25
N HIS A 96 18.97 -5.70 0.51
CA HIS A 96 19.08 -7.15 0.23
C HIS A 96 18.49 -7.50 -1.14
N TYR A 97 17.43 -6.82 -1.57
CA TYR A 97 16.88 -6.95 -2.93
C TYR A 97 17.66 -6.15 -3.98
N GLY A 98 18.79 -5.53 -3.63
CA GLY A 98 19.64 -4.81 -4.56
C GLY A 98 19.22 -3.38 -4.88
N ALA A 99 18.22 -2.84 -4.20
CA ALA A 99 17.84 -1.44 -4.35
C ALA A 99 18.77 -0.53 -3.54
N GLU A 100 19.06 0.67 -4.07
CA GLU A 100 19.79 1.73 -3.39
C GLU A 100 18.88 2.45 -2.40
N VAL A 101 19.34 2.68 -1.17
CA VAL A 101 18.64 3.49 -0.17
C VAL A 101 19.26 4.87 -0.11
N ILE A 102 18.44 5.90 -0.35
CA ILE A 102 18.81 7.30 -0.17
C ILE A 102 18.19 7.78 1.15
N LEU A 103 19.04 8.23 2.07
CA LEU A 103 18.59 8.71 3.39
C LEU A 103 18.45 10.22 3.39
N ILE A 104 17.32 10.72 3.90
CA ILE A 104 17.08 12.13 4.21
C ILE A 104 17.14 12.29 5.72
N HIS A 105 17.86 13.30 6.18
CA HIS A 105 18.04 13.55 7.60
C HIS A 105 16.75 14.02 8.26
N ASP A 106 16.33 13.29 9.30
CA ASP A 106 15.19 13.67 10.13
C ASP A 106 15.66 14.56 11.29
N ALA A 107 15.39 15.83 11.18
CA ALA A 107 15.77 16.83 12.19
C ALA A 107 14.78 16.88 13.39
N GLY A 108 13.90 15.87 13.54
CA GLY A 108 12.90 15.78 14.60
C GLY A 108 11.48 16.20 14.18
N ASP A 109 11.30 16.55 12.91
CA ASP A 109 10.00 16.76 12.27
C ASP A 109 9.82 15.72 11.14
N ILE A 110 9.25 14.60 11.49
CA ILE A 110 9.05 13.48 10.55
C ILE A 110 8.15 13.87 9.36
N GLY A 111 7.19 14.77 9.56
CA GLY A 111 6.31 15.24 8.50
C GLY A 111 7.10 16.03 7.44
N ALA A 112 7.92 16.99 7.88
CA ALA A 112 8.81 17.75 6.99
C ALA A 112 9.84 16.83 6.29
N CYS A 113 10.36 15.83 7.00
CA CYS A 113 11.29 14.86 6.41
C CYS A 113 10.63 13.99 5.33
N ILE A 114 9.39 13.54 5.53
CA ILE A 114 8.62 12.79 4.54
C ILE A 114 8.35 13.65 3.30
N ASP A 115 7.99 14.92 3.48
CA ASP A 115 7.82 15.86 2.37
C ASP A 115 9.13 16.06 1.59
N GLU A 116 10.26 16.22 2.27
CA GLU A 116 11.58 16.35 1.61
C GLU A 116 11.96 15.06 0.84
N CYS A 117 11.58 13.88 1.35
CA CYS A 117 11.75 12.64 0.59
C CYS A 117 10.94 12.68 -0.73
N LEU A 118 9.69 13.16 -0.68
CA LEU A 118 8.85 13.31 -1.86
C LEU A 118 9.43 14.33 -2.84
N GLN A 119 9.80 15.53 -2.36
CA GLN A 119 10.40 16.57 -3.19
C GLN A 119 11.70 16.09 -3.85
N THR A 120 12.50 15.31 -3.13
CA THR A 120 13.72 14.72 -3.69
C THR A 120 13.43 13.74 -4.83
N ALA A 121 12.43 12.86 -4.68
CA ALA A 121 12.02 11.97 -5.77
C ALA A 121 11.53 12.75 -6.99
N LEU A 122 10.71 13.78 -6.78
CA LEU A 122 10.17 14.61 -7.86
C LEU A 122 11.27 15.43 -8.57
N ARG A 123 12.25 15.97 -7.83
CA ARG A 123 13.43 16.63 -8.42
C ARG A 123 14.22 15.67 -9.31
N MET A 124 14.48 14.44 -8.83
CA MET A 124 15.17 13.42 -9.62
C MET A 124 14.43 13.12 -10.92
N ALA A 125 13.09 13.02 -10.89
CA ALA A 125 12.29 12.80 -12.07
C ALA A 125 12.27 14.00 -13.03
N ALA A 126 12.38 15.23 -12.51
CA ALA A 126 12.46 16.44 -13.32
C ALA A 126 13.82 16.61 -14.01
N GLU A 127 14.89 16.13 -13.37
CA GLU A 127 16.27 16.22 -13.85
C GLU A 127 16.65 15.08 -14.81
N ASP A 128 16.08 13.87 -14.63
CA ASP A 128 16.34 12.71 -15.48
C ASP A 128 15.03 12.06 -15.93
N LYS A 129 14.77 12.14 -17.24
CA LYS A 129 13.60 11.53 -17.88
C LYS A 129 13.54 10.00 -17.76
N ASN A 130 14.62 9.35 -17.35
CA ASN A 130 14.64 7.92 -17.09
C ASN A 130 14.19 7.58 -15.66
N VAL A 131 14.01 8.56 -14.81
CA VAL A 131 13.46 8.35 -13.47
C VAL A 131 11.94 8.23 -13.54
N PHE A 132 11.43 7.14 -12.99
CA PHE A 132 10.00 6.90 -12.82
C PHE A 132 9.66 6.83 -11.34
N VAL A 133 8.73 7.68 -10.92
CA VAL A 133 8.20 7.70 -9.53
C VAL A 133 6.80 7.12 -9.55
N PRO A 134 6.59 5.90 -9.00
CA PRO A 134 5.29 5.23 -8.99
C PRO A 134 4.17 5.98 -8.27
N GLN A 135 4.48 6.69 -7.18
CA GLN A 135 3.55 7.52 -6.40
C GLN A 135 2.34 6.72 -5.88
N GLN A 136 2.56 5.84 -4.92
CA GLN A 136 1.55 4.91 -4.42
C GLN A 136 0.23 5.54 -3.95
N PHE A 137 0.24 6.82 -3.52
CA PHE A 137 -0.95 7.54 -3.03
C PHE A 137 -1.83 8.10 -4.15
N GLU A 138 -1.30 8.24 -5.37
CA GLU A 138 -1.98 8.86 -6.52
C GLU A 138 -2.21 7.87 -7.67
N ASN A 139 -1.41 6.82 -7.75
CA ASN A 139 -1.40 5.89 -8.87
C ASN A 139 -2.63 4.97 -8.85
N LYS A 140 -3.48 5.11 -9.84
CA LYS A 140 -4.70 4.31 -9.99
C LYS A 140 -4.43 2.82 -10.20
N ALA A 141 -3.23 2.42 -10.59
CA ALA A 141 -2.84 1.00 -10.65
C ALA A 141 -2.80 0.35 -9.25
N ASN A 142 -2.67 1.14 -8.17
CA ASN A 142 -2.74 0.64 -6.80
C ASN A 142 -4.13 0.03 -6.49
N PRO A 143 -5.26 0.76 -6.51
CA PRO A 143 -6.56 0.14 -6.27
C PRO A 143 -6.92 -0.91 -7.34
N LEU A 144 -6.43 -0.76 -8.56
CA LEU A 144 -6.75 -1.66 -9.66
C LEU A 144 -6.30 -3.10 -9.41
N VAL A 145 -5.14 -3.35 -8.78
CA VAL A 145 -4.70 -4.71 -8.44
C VAL A 145 -5.64 -5.38 -7.44
N HIS A 146 -6.18 -4.61 -6.52
CA HIS A 146 -7.11 -5.13 -5.52
C HIS A 146 -8.47 -5.44 -6.15
N LYS A 147 -8.90 -4.59 -7.10
CA LYS A 147 -10.12 -4.81 -7.89
C LYS A 147 -10.01 -6.08 -8.75
N ASN A 148 -8.92 -6.22 -9.48
CA ASN A 148 -8.76 -7.29 -10.47
C ASN A 148 -8.30 -8.63 -9.90
N HIS A 149 -7.72 -8.64 -8.71
CA HIS A 149 -7.13 -9.85 -8.12
C HIS A 149 -7.56 -10.08 -6.67
N THR A 150 -7.26 -9.18 -5.74
CA THR A 150 -7.45 -9.45 -4.30
C THR A 150 -8.92 -9.67 -3.95
N ALA A 151 -9.83 -8.86 -4.50
CA ALA A 151 -11.26 -9.01 -4.28
C ALA A 151 -11.79 -10.34 -4.85
N LEU A 152 -11.35 -10.71 -6.04
CA LEU A 152 -11.76 -11.95 -6.68
C LEU A 152 -11.27 -13.17 -5.90
N GLU A 153 -10.03 -13.14 -5.41
CA GLU A 153 -9.50 -14.18 -4.53
C GLU A 153 -10.33 -14.31 -3.24
N ILE A 154 -10.72 -13.18 -2.62
CA ILE A 154 -11.55 -13.18 -1.41
C ILE A 154 -12.91 -13.84 -1.70
N ILE A 155 -13.57 -13.45 -2.78
CA ILE A 155 -14.87 -14.00 -3.19
C ILE A 155 -14.78 -15.51 -3.43
N GLU A 156 -13.78 -15.95 -4.18
CA GLU A 156 -13.56 -17.35 -4.50
C GLU A 156 -13.28 -18.18 -3.23
N GLN A 157 -12.39 -17.69 -2.38
CA GLN A 157 -11.95 -18.40 -1.18
C GLN A 157 -13.00 -18.40 -0.06
N ALA A 158 -13.84 -17.37 0.04
CA ALA A 158 -14.93 -17.34 0.99
C ALA A 158 -16.00 -18.41 0.65
N GLY A 159 -16.30 -18.60 -0.63
CA GLY A 159 -17.27 -19.60 -1.10
C GLY A 159 -18.72 -19.38 -0.62
N CYS A 160 -19.01 -18.24 -0.03
CA CYS A 160 -20.31 -17.85 0.50
C CYS A 160 -20.54 -16.34 0.32
N GLN A 161 -21.74 -15.88 0.71
CA GLN A 161 -22.02 -14.45 0.83
C GLN A 161 -21.11 -13.81 1.87
N ILE A 162 -20.70 -12.57 1.61
CA ILE A 162 -19.91 -11.74 2.52
C ILE A 162 -20.81 -10.58 2.94
N ASP A 163 -21.10 -10.49 4.23
CA ASP A 163 -22.04 -9.50 4.78
C ASP A 163 -21.32 -8.24 5.28
N GLY A 164 -20.02 -8.37 5.56
CA GLY A 164 -19.20 -7.25 6.04
C GLY A 164 -17.75 -7.34 5.59
N PHE A 165 -17.13 -6.20 5.36
CA PHE A 165 -15.71 -6.08 5.04
C PHE A 165 -15.10 -4.90 5.81
N CYS A 166 -13.92 -5.09 6.38
CA CYS A 166 -13.18 -3.99 6.97
C CYS A 166 -11.71 -3.97 6.52
N SER A 167 -11.15 -2.79 6.40
CA SER A 167 -9.75 -2.60 6.01
C SER A 167 -9.16 -1.33 6.60
N GLY A 168 -7.91 -1.42 7.06
CA GLY A 168 -7.12 -0.26 7.45
C GLY A 168 -6.78 0.62 6.25
N ILE A 169 -6.72 1.94 6.48
CA ILE A 169 -6.42 2.93 5.44
C ILE A 169 -5.01 3.49 5.61
N GLY A 170 -4.11 3.08 4.69
CA GLY A 170 -2.88 3.80 4.39
C GLY A 170 -3.12 4.58 3.08
N THR A 171 -2.72 4.02 1.93
CA THR A 171 -3.01 4.65 0.62
C THR A 171 -4.49 4.63 0.20
N GLY A 172 -5.33 3.86 0.88
CA GLY A 172 -6.75 3.68 0.52
C GLY A 172 -7.00 2.72 -0.65
N GLY A 173 -5.95 2.26 -1.34
CA GLY A 173 -6.09 1.40 -2.53
C GLY A 173 -6.78 0.07 -2.24
N THR A 174 -6.48 -0.55 -1.11
CA THR A 174 -7.04 -1.84 -0.69
C THR A 174 -8.55 -1.77 -0.50
N ILE A 175 -9.01 -0.85 0.36
CA ILE A 175 -10.44 -0.71 0.65
C ILE A 175 -11.23 -0.26 -0.58
N THR A 176 -10.65 0.64 -1.38
CA THR A 176 -11.25 1.10 -2.63
C THR A 176 -11.42 -0.05 -3.60
N GLY A 177 -10.34 -0.74 -3.96
CA GLY A 177 -10.40 -1.78 -4.99
C GLY A 177 -11.22 -3.00 -4.57
N ILE A 178 -11.07 -3.47 -3.32
CA ILE A 178 -11.86 -4.60 -2.82
C ILE A 178 -13.32 -4.18 -2.61
N GLY A 179 -13.53 -3.03 -1.97
CA GLY A 179 -14.88 -2.57 -1.64
C GLY A 179 -15.76 -2.34 -2.86
N GLU A 180 -15.22 -1.75 -3.94
CA GLU A 180 -15.98 -1.57 -5.19
C GLU A 180 -16.47 -2.90 -5.77
N VAL A 181 -15.63 -3.93 -5.79
CA VAL A 181 -16.01 -5.26 -6.31
C VAL A 181 -16.99 -5.97 -5.37
N LEU A 182 -16.78 -5.87 -4.06
CA LEU A 182 -17.67 -6.48 -3.09
C LEU A 182 -19.06 -5.83 -3.09
N LYS A 183 -19.17 -4.51 -3.20
CA LYS A 183 -20.43 -3.78 -3.32
C LYS A 183 -21.18 -4.13 -4.61
N GLU A 184 -20.45 -4.31 -5.72
CA GLU A 184 -21.05 -4.74 -6.98
C GLU A 184 -21.65 -6.15 -6.87
N LYS A 185 -20.93 -7.06 -6.19
CA LYS A 185 -21.38 -8.47 -6.04
C LYS A 185 -22.39 -8.67 -4.92
N TYR A 186 -22.24 -7.94 -3.83
CA TYR A 186 -23.07 -8.02 -2.62
C TYR A 186 -23.57 -6.61 -2.27
N PRO A 187 -24.68 -6.13 -2.88
CA PRO A 187 -25.13 -4.74 -2.71
C PRO A 187 -25.41 -4.32 -1.27
N ASP A 188 -25.82 -5.27 -0.42
CA ASP A 188 -26.16 -5.05 0.98
C ASP A 188 -24.95 -5.19 1.94
N ILE A 189 -23.73 -5.42 1.42
CA ILE A 189 -22.52 -5.53 2.24
C ILE A 189 -22.25 -4.23 2.99
N THR A 190 -21.91 -4.32 4.27
CA THR A 190 -21.40 -3.20 5.04
C THR A 190 -19.88 -3.15 5.00
N ILE A 191 -19.32 -2.00 4.68
CA ILE A 191 -17.86 -1.79 4.64
C ILE A 191 -17.45 -0.78 5.70
N TRP A 192 -16.44 -1.14 6.51
CA TRP A 192 -15.84 -0.25 7.50
C TRP A 192 -14.41 0.09 7.13
N ALA A 193 -14.10 1.37 7.21
CA ALA A 193 -12.73 1.85 7.21
C ALA A 193 -12.15 1.73 8.63
N VAL A 194 -10.84 1.51 8.73
CA VAL A 194 -10.14 1.47 10.00
C VAL A 194 -8.98 2.45 9.96
N GLU A 195 -8.94 3.38 10.91
CA GLU A 195 -7.81 4.28 11.12
C GLU A 195 -7.36 4.28 12.58
N PRO A 196 -6.10 4.63 12.89
CA PRO A 196 -5.65 4.73 14.26
C PRO A 196 -6.37 5.87 15.00
N GLU A 197 -6.85 5.65 16.20
CA GLU A 197 -7.52 6.66 17.02
C GLU A 197 -6.67 7.93 17.19
N ASN A 198 -5.34 7.76 17.34
CA ASN A 198 -4.41 8.88 17.51
C ASN A 198 -4.09 9.62 16.18
N ALA A 199 -4.56 9.13 15.05
CA ALA A 199 -4.37 9.73 13.72
C ALA A 199 -5.65 9.63 12.87
N ALA A 200 -6.79 9.89 13.48
CA ALA A 200 -8.14 9.69 12.94
C ALA A 200 -8.57 10.86 12.04
N ILE A 201 -7.82 11.16 10.98
CA ILE A 201 -8.06 12.32 10.10
C ILE A 201 -9.30 12.17 9.22
N LEU A 202 -9.67 10.94 8.87
CA LEU A 202 -10.87 10.66 8.09
C LEU A 202 -12.15 10.90 8.90
N SER A 203 -12.09 10.63 10.21
CA SER A 203 -13.16 10.92 11.18
C SER A 203 -13.16 12.37 11.68
N GLY A 204 -12.30 13.25 11.12
CA GLY A 204 -12.21 14.66 11.50
C GLY A 204 -11.30 14.95 12.70
N GLY A 205 -10.50 13.99 13.13
CA GLY A 205 -9.47 14.16 14.15
C GLY A 205 -8.18 14.78 13.60
N SER A 206 -7.13 14.76 14.41
CA SER A 206 -5.81 15.31 14.08
C SER A 206 -4.78 14.22 13.81
N ILE A 207 -3.68 14.60 13.16
CA ILE A 207 -2.50 13.74 12.99
C ILE A 207 -1.84 13.54 14.35
N GLY A 208 -1.49 12.30 14.68
CA GLY A 208 -0.81 11.96 15.92
C GLY A 208 0.05 10.71 15.77
N THR A 209 0.88 10.45 16.78
CA THR A 209 1.77 9.29 16.79
C THR A 209 1.02 8.03 17.19
N HIS A 210 1.24 6.95 16.45
CA HIS A 210 0.67 5.62 16.71
C HIS A 210 1.65 4.51 16.30
N LEU A 211 1.34 3.27 16.68
CA LEU A 211 2.18 2.09 16.42
C LEU A 211 1.66 1.20 15.29
N GLN A 212 0.52 1.55 14.66
CA GLN A 212 -0.10 0.80 13.57
C GLN A 212 0.57 1.14 12.24
N MET A 213 1.73 0.53 11.99
CA MET A 213 2.54 0.82 10.80
C MET A 213 1.84 0.41 9.49
N GLY A 214 1.79 1.34 8.53
CA GLY A 214 1.23 1.12 7.19
C GLY A 214 -0.23 1.56 7.02
N ILE A 215 -0.81 2.18 8.05
CA ILE A 215 -2.09 2.89 8.01
C ILE A 215 -1.96 4.21 8.78
N GLY A 216 -2.88 5.15 8.56
CA GLY A 216 -2.88 6.42 9.31
C GLY A 216 -1.70 7.33 8.95
N ASP A 217 -1.35 7.43 7.67
CA ASP A 217 -0.18 8.18 7.18
C ASP A 217 -0.36 9.72 7.25
N GLY A 218 -1.41 10.22 7.88
CA GLY A 218 -1.63 11.65 8.09
C GLY A 218 -2.14 12.43 6.88
N VAL A 219 -2.51 11.74 5.80
CA VAL A 219 -3.05 12.33 4.58
C VAL A 219 -4.32 11.60 4.14
N ILE A 220 -5.23 12.32 3.48
CA ILE A 220 -6.38 11.69 2.80
C ILE A 220 -5.95 11.38 1.36
N PRO A 221 -5.75 10.10 1.02
CA PRO A 221 -5.19 9.75 -0.28
C PRO A 221 -6.13 10.07 -1.44
N PRO A 222 -5.65 10.66 -2.56
CA PRO A 222 -6.49 10.94 -3.73
C PRO A 222 -7.14 9.71 -4.37
N ILE A 223 -6.52 8.53 -4.24
CA ILE A 223 -7.05 7.27 -4.78
C ILE A 223 -8.10 6.61 -3.88
N LEU A 224 -8.34 7.14 -2.67
CA LEU A 224 -9.35 6.63 -1.75
C LEU A 224 -10.75 7.00 -2.23
N ASN A 225 -11.59 6.01 -2.49
CA ASN A 225 -13.02 6.20 -2.71
C ASN A 225 -13.72 6.33 -1.34
N ARG A 226 -13.97 7.57 -0.91
CA ARG A 226 -14.62 7.87 0.38
C ARG A 226 -16.10 7.49 0.46
N GLN A 227 -16.71 7.10 -0.66
CA GLN A 227 -18.12 6.68 -0.73
C GLN A 227 -18.28 5.16 -0.61
N ILE A 228 -17.16 4.42 -0.44
CA ILE A 228 -17.19 2.96 -0.45
C ILE A 228 -17.48 2.35 0.92
N TYR A 229 -17.29 3.08 1.99
CA TYR A 229 -17.50 2.63 3.36
C TYR A 229 -18.60 3.44 4.05
N GLU A 230 -19.31 2.81 4.96
CA GLU A 230 -20.41 3.40 5.72
C GLU A 230 -19.93 4.08 7.00
N ASP A 231 -18.84 3.57 7.59
CA ASP A 231 -18.33 4.05 8.89
C ASP A 231 -16.82 3.83 9.00
N ILE A 232 -16.20 4.46 10.01
CA ILE A 232 -14.76 4.44 10.27
C ILE A 232 -14.50 4.02 11.71
#